data_4dcf9a0bca10d408d77556c5792717a2
#
_entry.id   4dcf9a0bca10d408d77556c5792717a2
#
_cell.length_a   1.000
_cell.length_b   1.000
_cell.length_c   1.000
_cell.angle_alpha   90.00
_cell.angle_beta   90.00
_cell.angle_gamma   90.00
#
_symmetry.space_group_name_H-M   'P 1'
#
loop_
_entity.id
_entity.type
_entity.pdbx_description
1 polymer ?
#
loop_
_entity_poly.entity_id
_entity_poly.type
_entity_poly.pdbx_seq_one_letter_code
_entity_poly.pdbx_strand_id
1 'polypeptide(L)'
;VDTIRFCTPEMLERYKKFQLVTKYIIEKEKEVEEYNKTNNIDDSNLVNGRRQTNIGIFRAYLTEYLANNPYINKDMTFMVRQLAPTEHGVPMQIYAFSSNKEWIKYENIQSDIFDHVFAVVPMFDLKIYQKPSSNTLESISNSENIEVIL
;
A
#
# COMPACT_ATOMS: atom_id res chain seq x y z
N VAL A 1 10.84 -2.59 -0.64
CA VAL A 1 10.86 -1.96 0.71
C VAL A 1 11.21 -0.48 0.61
N ASP A 2 12.04 -0.08 -0.35
CA ASP A 2 12.58 1.27 -0.57
C ASP A 2 11.51 2.37 -0.75
N THR A 3 10.29 2.02 -1.11
CA THR A 3 9.17 2.96 -1.27
C THR A 3 8.28 3.11 -0.04
N ILE A 4 8.50 2.31 1.01
CA ILE A 4 7.75 2.42 2.27
C ILE A 4 8.33 3.58 3.08
N ARG A 5 7.45 4.54 3.46
CA ARG A 5 7.87 5.75 4.18
C ARG A 5 6.75 6.34 5.01
N PHE A 6 7.11 7.21 5.92
CA PHE A 6 6.14 8.09 6.58
C PHE A 6 5.48 9.00 5.55
N CYS A 7 4.18 9.25 5.72
CA CYS A 7 3.47 10.18 4.86
C CYS A 7 3.84 11.62 5.21
N THR A 8 4.13 12.40 4.18
CA THR A 8 4.23 13.86 4.31
C THR A 8 2.83 14.48 4.36
N PRO A 9 2.68 15.74 4.81
CA PRO A 9 1.40 16.44 4.76
C PRO A 9 0.79 16.47 3.35
N GLU A 10 1.60 16.67 2.32
CA GLU A 10 1.15 16.68 0.91
C GLU A 10 0.64 15.32 0.46
N MET A 11 1.29 14.23 0.91
CA MET A 11 0.82 12.87 0.64
C MET A 11 -0.54 12.63 1.31
N LEU A 12 -0.70 13.04 2.57
CA LEU A 12 -1.96 12.88 3.30
C LEU A 12 -3.09 13.66 2.64
N GLU A 13 -2.86 14.91 2.24
CA GLU A 13 -3.85 15.71 1.52
C GLU A 13 -4.26 15.10 0.17
N ARG A 14 -3.31 14.48 -0.53
CA ARG A 14 -3.59 13.75 -1.77
C ARG A 14 -4.42 12.49 -1.50
N TYR A 15 -4.01 11.69 -0.50
CA TYR A 15 -4.70 10.43 -0.16
C TYR A 15 -6.10 10.65 0.42
N LYS A 16 -6.34 11.78 1.12
CA LYS A 16 -7.69 12.18 1.57
C LYS A 16 -8.70 12.34 0.44
N LYS A 17 -8.24 12.53 -0.81
CA LYS A 17 -9.12 12.56 -1.99
C LYS A 17 -9.55 11.16 -2.45
N PHE A 18 -8.97 10.09 -1.93
CA PHE A 18 -9.37 8.72 -2.22
C PHE A 18 -10.53 8.32 -1.29
N GLN A 19 -11.74 8.32 -1.81
CA GLN A 19 -12.98 8.19 -1.03
C GLN A 19 -12.98 7.07 0.00
N LEU A 20 -12.42 5.90 -0.36
CA LEU A 20 -12.40 4.73 0.53
C LEU A 20 -11.54 4.90 1.79
N VAL A 21 -10.58 5.82 1.79
CA VAL A 21 -9.68 6.02 2.94
C VAL A 21 -9.76 7.40 3.57
N THR A 22 -10.57 8.31 3.04
CA THR A 22 -10.73 9.67 3.57
C THR A 22 -11.02 9.66 5.07
N LYS A 23 -12.03 8.91 5.47
CA LYS A 23 -12.45 8.79 6.88
C LYS A 23 -11.32 8.19 7.74
N TYR A 24 -10.73 7.10 7.28
CA TYR A 24 -9.63 6.43 7.98
C TYR A 24 -8.45 7.38 8.23
N ILE A 25 -8.03 8.15 7.21
CA ILE A 25 -6.91 9.08 7.33
C ILE A 25 -7.20 10.15 8.36
N ILE A 26 -8.39 10.76 8.32
CA ILE A 26 -8.80 11.83 9.24
C ILE A 26 -8.85 11.33 10.68
N GLU A 27 -9.45 10.16 10.91
CA GLU A 27 -9.53 9.55 12.24
C GLU A 27 -8.13 9.20 12.76
N LYS A 28 -7.28 8.69 11.89
CA LYS A 28 -5.92 8.31 12.24
C LYS A 28 -5.01 9.51 12.50
N GLU A 29 -5.20 10.62 11.80
CA GLU A 29 -4.51 11.89 12.11
C GLU A 29 -4.82 12.33 13.53
N LYS A 30 -6.09 12.36 13.92
CA LYS A 30 -6.52 12.74 15.27
C LYS A 30 -5.93 11.82 16.34
N GLU A 31 -5.98 10.50 16.12
CA GLU A 31 -5.40 9.52 17.05
C GLU A 31 -3.89 9.73 17.23
N VAL A 32 -3.18 9.97 16.13
CA VAL A 32 -1.73 10.19 16.14
C VAL A 32 -1.39 11.49 16.84
N GLU A 33 -2.10 12.57 16.54
CA GLU A 33 -1.92 13.87 17.17
C GLU A 33 -2.18 13.83 18.68
N GLU A 34 -3.29 13.22 19.09
CA GLU A 34 -3.62 13.03 20.50
C GLU A 34 -2.57 12.22 21.25
N TYR A 35 -2.11 11.10 20.67
CA TYR A 35 -1.05 10.29 21.24
C TYR A 35 0.25 11.08 21.41
N ASN A 36 0.68 11.79 20.38
CA ASN A 36 1.94 12.55 20.39
C ASN A 36 1.88 13.69 21.41
N LYS A 37 0.75 14.38 21.51
CA LYS A 37 0.52 15.44 22.47
C LYS A 37 0.51 14.91 23.91
N THR A 38 -0.22 13.84 24.18
CA THR A 38 -0.35 13.25 25.52
C THR A 38 1.01 12.74 26.03
N ASN A 39 1.86 12.26 25.14
CA ASN A 39 3.19 11.75 25.50
C ASN A 39 4.30 12.80 25.37
N ASN A 40 3.96 14.07 25.15
CA ASN A 40 4.92 15.18 24.98
C ASN A 40 6.02 14.85 23.97
N ILE A 41 5.65 14.27 22.83
CA ILE A 41 6.60 13.88 21.78
C ILE A 41 7.19 15.14 21.14
N ASP A 42 8.53 15.17 21.08
CA ASP A 42 9.26 16.13 20.25
C ASP A 42 9.14 15.74 18.78
N ASP A 43 8.34 16.46 18.01
CA ASP A 43 8.04 16.21 16.61
C ASP A 43 9.07 16.83 15.63
N SER A 44 10.13 17.47 16.14
CA SER A 44 11.22 18.00 15.33
C SER A 44 11.92 16.92 14.49
N ASN A 45 11.81 15.65 14.89
CA ASN A 45 12.36 14.51 14.18
C ASN A 45 11.27 13.48 13.84
N LEU A 46 11.25 13.04 12.56
CA LEU A 46 10.25 12.12 12.05
C LEU A 46 10.21 10.75 12.73
N VAL A 47 11.30 10.32 13.38
CA VAL A 47 11.32 9.03 14.10
C VAL A 47 10.63 9.11 15.44
N ASN A 48 10.40 10.31 15.97
CA ASN A 48 9.74 10.50 17.24
C ASN A 48 8.23 10.37 17.11
N GLY A 49 7.61 9.67 18.07
CA GLY A 49 6.17 9.53 18.15
C GLY A 49 5.57 8.61 17.08
N ARG A 50 4.26 8.77 16.90
CA ARG A 50 3.48 7.99 15.91
C ARG A 50 3.24 8.81 14.66
N ARG A 51 3.27 8.13 13.51
CA ARG A 51 2.99 8.71 12.20
C ARG A 51 2.32 7.70 11.29
N GLN A 52 1.61 8.19 10.29
CA GLN A 52 1.04 7.34 9.25
C GLN A 52 2.10 6.99 8.19
N THR A 53 1.99 5.79 7.63
CA THR A 53 2.83 5.33 6.52
C THR A 53 1.98 5.09 5.28
N ASN A 54 2.58 5.24 4.11
CA ASN A 54 1.89 4.98 2.84
C ASN A 54 1.38 3.54 2.73
N ILE A 55 2.17 2.55 3.15
CA ILE A 55 1.75 1.14 3.14
C ILE A 55 0.61 0.87 4.14
N GLY A 56 0.58 1.58 5.28
CA GLY A 56 -0.51 1.48 6.26
C GLY A 56 -1.83 1.99 5.69
N ILE A 57 -1.80 3.14 5.00
CA ILE A 57 -2.97 3.70 4.31
C ILE A 57 -3.41 2.81 3.16
N PHE A 58 -2.46 2.27 2.37
CA PHE A 58 -2.77 1.32 1.31
C PHE A 58 -3.46 0.06 1.83
N ARG A 59 -3.01 -0.49 2.96
CA ARG A 59 -3.67 -1.63 3.61
C ARG A 59 -5.11 -1.30 4.02
N ALA A 60 -5.35 -0.11 4.60
CA ALA A 60 -6.70 0.35 4.92
C ALA A 60 -7.56 0.49 3.67
N TYR A 61 -7.00 1.04 2.59
CA TYR A 61 -7.67 1.13 1.29
C TYR A 61 -8.12 -0.24 0.78
N LEU A 62 -7.24 -1.23 0.78
CA LEU A 62 -7.58 -2.58 0.33
C LEU A 62 -8.65 -3.22 1.20
N THR A 63 -8.62 -2.97 2.50
CA THR A 63 -9.65 -3.46 3.42
C THR A 63 -11.02 -2.89 3.06
N GLU A 64 -11.12 -1.59 2.85
CA GLU A 64 -12.36 -0.92 2.47
C GLU A 64 -12.82 -1.32 1.05
N TYR A 65 -11.88 -1.46 0.12
CA TYR A 65 -12.17 -1.94 -1.24
C TYR A 65 -12.84 -3.32 -1.22
N LEU A 66 -12.29 -4.26 -0.46
CA LEU A 66 -12.87 -5.61 -0.33
C LEU A 66 -14.18 -5.59 0.45
N ALA A 67 -14.29 -4.76 1.50
CA ALA A 67 -15.52 -4.61 2.26
C ALA A 67 -16.69 -4.07 1.42
N ASN A 68 -16.40 -3.24 0.42
CA ASN A 68 -17.37 -2.70 -0.51
C ASN A 68 -17.57 -3.54 -1.77
N ASN A 69 -16.76 -4.58 -1.98
CA ASN A 69 -16.89 -5.46 -3.14
C ASN A 69 -18.08 -6.40 -2.97
N PRO A 70 -19.09 -6.39 -3.88
CA PRO A 70 -20.29 -7.20 -3.74
C PRO A 70 -20.05 -8.71 -3.91
N TYR A 71 -18.91 -9.08 -4.46
CA TYR A 71 -18.54 -10.47 -4.71
C TYR A 71 -17.73 -11.11 -3.59
N ILE A 72 -17.40 -10.36 -2.55
CA ILE A 72 -16.74 -10.90 -1.35
C ILE A 72 -17.80 -11.29 -0.31
N ASN A 73 -17.67 -12.49 0.21
CA ASN A 73 -18.54 -12.98 1.29
C ASN A 73 -18.19 -12.30 2.61
N LYS A 74 -19.12 -11.47 3.09
CA LYS A 74 -18.95 -10.65 4.30
C LYS A 74 -19.26 -11.40 5.59
N ASP A 75 -19.92 -12.54 5.50
CA ASP A 75 -20.22 -13.40 6.65
C ASP A 75 -19.00 -14.27 7.06
N MET A 76 -18.00 -14.32 6.18
CA MET A 76 -16.73 -15.00 6.45
C MET A 76 -15.63 -14.00 6.79
N THR A 77 -14.66 -14.47 7.57
CA THR A 77 -13.50 -13.66 7.92
C THR A 77 -12.76 -13.21 6.67
N PHE A 78 -12.56 -11.91 6.51
CA PHE A 78 -11.62 -11.40 5.54
C PHE A 78 -10.60 -10.49 6.22
N MET A 79 -9.40 -10.45 5.68
CA MET A 79 -8.34 -9.59 6.19
C MET A 79 -7.36 -9.19 5.10
N VAL A 80 -6.77 -8.02 5.25
CA VAL A 80 -5.59 -7.58 4.52
C VAL A 80 -4.47 -7.40 5.53
N ARG A 81 -3.37 -8.12 5.34
CA ARG A 81 -2.23 -8.07 6.26
C ARG A 81 -0.90 -8.04 5.54
N GLN A 82 0.08 -7.46 6.20
CA GLN A 82 1.47 -7.58 5.81
C GLN A 82 2.06 -8.86 6.40
N LEU A 83 2.80 -9.57 5.58
CA LEU A 83 3.60 -10.70 6.03
C LEU A 83 5.03 -10.25 6.33
N ALA A 84 5.85 -11.15 6.88
CA ALA A 84 7.26 -10.87 7.10
C ALA A 84 7.96 -10.45 5.81
N PRO A 85 8.84 -9.44 5.85
CA PRO A 85 9.61 -9.03 4.68
C PRO A 85 10.42 -10.20 4.10
N THR A 86 10.55 -10.21 2.78
CA THR A 86 11.36 -11.16 2.01
C THR A 86 12.36 -10.41 1.14
N GLU A 87 13.22 -11.12 0.42
CA GLU A 87 14.08 -10.54 -0.61
C GLU A 87 13.32 -9.83 -1.74
N HIS A 88 12.03 -10.15 -1.90
CA HIS A 88 11.14 -9.52 -2.88
C HIS A 88 10.34 -8.34 -2.31
N GLY A 89 10.55 -7.96 -1.06
CA GLY A 89 9.86 -6.86 -0.39
C GLY A 89 8.91 -7.33 0.71
N VAL A 90 7.90 -6.50 1.00
CA VAL A 90 6.89 -6.79 2.02
C VAL A 90 5.64 -7.35 1.35
N PRO A 91 5.35 -8.66 1.49
CA PRO A 91 4.15 -9.23 0.91
C PRO A 91 2.88 -8.67 1.58
N MET A 92 1.92 -8.25 0.75
CA MET A 92 0.58 -7.88 1.20
C MET A 92 -0.36 -9.03 0.90
N GLN A 93 -0.86 -9.70 1.93
CA GLN A 93 -1.79 -10.81 1.77
C GLN A 93 -3.22 -10.32 1.86
N ILE A 94 -4.01 -10.66 0.85
CA ILE A 94 -5.47 -10.59 0.87
C ILE A 94 -5.98 -11.99 1.20
N TYR A 95 -6.74 -12.09 2.29
CA TYR A 95 -7.46 -13.30 2.68
C TYR A 95 -8.95 -13.00 2.65
N ALA A 96 -9.65 -13.54 1.68
CA ALA A 96 -11.06 -13.28 1.46
C ALA A 96 -11.74 -14.48 0.78
N PHE A 97 -13.04 -14.58 0.93
CA PHE A 97 -13.85 -15.62 0.32
C PHE A 97 -14.82 -15.00 -0.69
N SER A 98 -14.90 -15.59 -1.87
CA SER A 98 -15.91 -15.23 -2.86
C SER A 98 -17.32 -15.62 -2.39
N SER A 99 -18.30 -14.78 -2.67
CA SER A 99 -19.72 -15.13 -2.50
C SER A 99 -20.20 -16.12 -3.55
N ASN A 100 -19.45 -16.29 -4.65
CA ASN A 100 -19.78 -17.21 -5.74
C ASN A 100 -18.88 -18.46 -5.68
N LYS A 101 -19.52 -19.64 -5.75
CA LYS A 101 -18.84 -20.94 -5.72
C LYS A 101 -18.55 -21.52 -7.11
N GLU A 102 -19.08 -20.90 -8.16
CA GLU A 102 -18.82 -21.31 -9.53
C GLU A 102 -17.38 -20.92 -9.92
N TRP A 103 -16.59 -21.90 -10.32
CA TRP A 103 -15.15 -21.71 -10.52
C TRP A 103 -14.81 -20.59 -11.48
N ILE A 104 -15.42 -20.55 -12.65
CA ILE A 104 -15.12 -19.50 -13.65
C ILE A 104 -15.42 -18.10 -13.10
N LYS A 105 -16.53 -17.94 -12.36
CA LYS A 105 -16.87 -16.65 -11.75
C LYS A 105 -15.90 -16.30 -10.62
N TYR A 106 -15.48 -17.26 -9.84
CA TYR A 106 -14.46 -17.07 -8.81
C TYR A 106 -13.14 -16.56 -9.41
N GLU A 107 -12.64 -17.20 -10.48
CA GLU A 107 -11.41 -16.79 -11.16
C GLU A 107 -11.51 -15.36 -11.74
N ASN A 108 -12.66 -15.01 -12.31
CA ASN A 108 -12.90 -13.64 -12.81
C ASN A 108 -12.88 -12.62 -11.67
N ILE A 109 -13.56 -12.90 -10.55
CA ILE A 109 -13.55 -12.02 -9.36
C ILE A 109 -12.12 -11.82 -8.84
N GLN A 110 -11.34 -12.89 -8.77
CA GLN A 110 -9.96 -12.84 -8.34
C GLN A 110 -9.10 -12.00 -9.30
N SER A 111 -9.28 -12.19 -10.60
CA SER A 111 -8.57 -11.42 -11.64
C SER A 111 -8.89 -9.93 -11.56
N ASP A 112 -10.16 -9.56 -11.45
CA ASP A 112 -10.62 -8.18 -11.29
C ASP A 112 -10.00 -7.50 -10.05
N ILE A 113 -9.88 -8.26 -8.94
CA ILE A 113 -9.24 -7.76 -7.72
C ILE A 113 -7.75 -7.52 -7.96
N PHE A 114 -7.03 -8.44 -8.59
CA PHE A 114 -5.62 -8.27 -8.89
C PHE A 114 -5.37 -7.10 -9.85
N ASP A 115 -6.15 -6.99 -10.91
CA ASP A 115 -6.02 -5.89 -11.87
C ASP A 115 -6.17 -4.53 -11.17
N HIS A 116 -7.19 -4.41 -10.32
CA HIS A 116 -7.43 -3.19 -9.55
C HIS A 116 -6.28 -2.91 -8.58
N VAL A 117 -5.86 -3.90 -7.81
CA VAL A 117 -4.79 -3.76 -6.80
C VAL A 117 -3.50 -3.30 -7.47
N PHE A 118 -3.09 -3.94 -8.56
CA PHE A 118 -1.86 -3.59 -9.25
C PHE A 118 -1.90 -2.19 -9.87
N ALA A 119 -3.05 -1.78 -10.41
CA ALA A 119 -3.23 -0.44 -10.96
C ALA A 119 -3.18 0.66 -9.89
N VAL A 120 -3.63 0.37 -8.67
CA VAL A 120 -3.75 1.35 -7.58
C VAL A 120 -2.47 1.51 -6.76
N VAL A 121 -1.61 0.49 -6.65
CA VAL A 121 -0.38 0.55 -5.85
C VAL A 121 0.46 1.82 -6.07
N PRO A 122 0.71 2.27 -7.32
CA PRO A 122 1.49 3.49 -7.55
C PRO A 122 0.83 4.77 -7.01
N MET A 123 -0.49 4.79 -6.85
CA MET A 123 -1.22 5.95 -6.30
C MET A 123 -0.85 6.21 -4.83
N PHE A 124 -0.33 5.20 -4.13
CA PHE A 124 0.15 5.27 -2.76
C PHE A 124 1.68 5.41 -2.67
N ASP A 125 2.34 5.83 -3.74
CA ASP A 125 3.81 5.94 -3.83
C ASP A 125 4.54 4.63 -3.49
N LEU A 126 3.90 3.51 -3.80
CA LEU A 126 4.44 2.17 -3.63
C LEU A 126 4.83 1.58 -4.99
N LYS A 127 5.76 0.63 -4.97
CA LYS A 127 6.15 -0.15 -6.15
C LYS A 127 5.91 -1.63 -5.90
N ILE A 128 5.42 -2.32 -6.92
CA ILE A 128 5.32 -3.77 -6.93
C ILE A 128 6.70 -4.33 -7.29
N TYR A 129 7.10 -5.38 -6.59
CA TYR A 129 8.33 -6.09 -6.95
C TYR A 129 8.23 -6.67 -8.36
N GLN A 130 9.22 -6.40 -9.15
CA GLN A 130 9.42 -7.01 -10.45
C GLN A 130 10.86 -7.48 -10.55
N LYS A 131 11.07 -8.70 -11.00
CA LYS A 131 12.41 -9.19 -11.26
C LYS A 131 13.01 -8.38 -12.42
N PRO A 132 14.22 -7.81 -12.27
CA PRO A 132 14.87 -7.09 -13.35
C PRO A 132 14.94 -7.92 -14.62
N SER A 133 14.53 -7.34 -15.75
CA SER A 133 14.73 -7.95 -17.06
C SER A 133 16.16 -7.71 -17.56
N SER A 134 16.64 -8.50 -18.52
CA SER A 134 17.93 -8.29 -19.18
C SER A 134 18.04 -6.86 -19.76
N ASN A 135 16.98 -6.35 -20.36
CA ASN A 135 16.97 -4.98 -20.91
C ASN A 135 17.14 -3.90 -19.83
N THR A 136 16.63 -4.13 -18.63
CA THR A 136 16.80 -3.21 -17.49
C THR A 136 18.25 -3.20 -17.01
N LEU A 137 18.90 -4.37 -16.98
CA LEU A 137 20.31 -4.50 -16.59
C LEU A 137 21.23 -3.86 -17.65
N GLU A 138 20.95 -4.02 -18.93
CA GLU A 138 21.68 -3.36 -20.03
C GLU A 138 21.56 -1.84 -19.99
N SER A 139 20.38 -1.30 -19.65
CA SER A 139 20.20 0.15 -19.52
C SER A 139 20.99 0.76 -18.37
N ILE A 140 21.13 0.02 -17.26
CA ILE A 140 21.94 0.44 -16.10
C ILE A 140 23.44 0.41 -16.47
N SER A 141 23.93 -0.64 -17.12
CA SER A 141 25.32 -0.75 -17.54
C SER A 141 25.71 0.33 -18.57
N ASN A 142 24.81 0.72 -19.45
CA ASN A 142 25.01 1.78 -20.42
C ASN A 142 24.99 3.19 -19.79
N SER A 143 24.28 3.40 -18.69
CA SER A 143 24.27 4.69 -17.96
C SER A 143 25.54 4.91 -17.12
N GLU A 144 26.20 3.85 -16.66
CA GLU A 144 27.51 3.95 -15.97
C GLU A 144 28.68 4.27 -16.92
N ASN A 145 28.53 4.00 -18.22
CA ASN A 145 29.57 4.28 -19.22
C ASN A 145 29.56 5.75 -19.74
N ILE A 146 28.69 6.63 -19.25
CA ILE A 146 28.62 8.03 -19.69
C ILE A 146 29.45 8.97 -18.78
N GLU A 147 29.97 8.53 -17.65
CA GLU A 147 30.71 9.37 -16.67
C GLU A 147 32.23 9.25 -16.73
N VAL A 148 32.81 8.73 -17.80
CA VAL A 148 34.28 8.73 -17.99
C VAL A 148 34.66 9.39 -19.32
N ILE A 149 34.31 10.68 -19.45
CA ILE A 149 35.01 11.57 -20.37
C ILE A 149 35.19 12.94 -19.65
N LEU A 150 36.26 13.03 -18.90
CA LEU A 150 37.01 14.26 -18.65
C LEU A 150 38.50 13.91 -18.66
#